data_688fc0c3f25fe04eaa7ed08f49a3ced7
#
_entry.id   688fc0c3f25fe04eaa7ed08f49a3ced7
#
_cell.length_a   1.000
_cell.length_b   1.000
_cell.length_c   1.000
_cell.angle_alpha   90.00
_cell.angle_beta   90.00
_cell.angle_gamma   90.00
#
_symmetry.space_group_name_H-M   'P 1'
#
loop_
_entity.id
_entity.type
_entity.pdbx_description
1 polymer ?
#
loop_
_entity_poly.entity_id
_entity_poly.type
_entity_poly.pdbx_seq_one_letter_code
_entity_poly.pdbx_strand_id
1 'polypeptide(L)'
;PEDYEGLHKYMLSPGFRRTIPHGDGSYNQLPDGTYVSEKGGDIYQIRSQISDYADRLSGYRASVFVCEFSQCAWYLYPAKTR
;
A
#
# COMPACT_ATOMS: atom_id res chain seq x y z
N PRO A 1 -2.11 -5.74 10.90
CA PRO A 1 -3.45 -6.06 11.39
C PRO A 1 -3.97 -7.30 10.72
N GLU A 2 -4.90 -7.94 11.39
CA GLU A 2 -5.50 -9.14 10.86
C GLU A 2 -6.61 -8.83 9.87
N ASP A 3 -7.14 -7.64 9.94
CA ASP A 3 -8.18 -7.21 9.02
C ASP A 3 -7.60 -6.33 7.93
N TYR A 4 -6.99 -6.97 6.96
CA TYR A 4 -6.45 -6.25 5.81
C TYR A 4 -7.54 -5.77 4.86
N GLU A 5 -8.72 -6.36 4.95
CA GLU A 5 -9.83 -6.00 4.07
C GLU A 5 -10.21 -4.52 4.23
N GLY A 6 -10.38 -4.09 5.49
CA GLY A 6 -10.70 -2.70 5.75
C GLY A 6 -9.60 -1.75 5.34
N LEU A 7 -8.34 -2.16 5.57
CA LEU A 7 -7.21 -1.32 5.19
C LEU A 7 -7.12 -1.19 3.67
N HIS A 8 -7.36 -2.29 2.94
CA HIS A 8 -7.36 -2.24 1.48
C HIS A 8 -8.36 -1.22 0.96
N LYS A 9 -9.57 -1.22 1.51
CA LYS A 9 -10.60 -0.28 1.09
C LYS A 9 -10.21 1.16 1.38
N TYR A 10 -9.63 1.39 2.54
CA TYR A 10 -9.21 2.73 2.91
C TYR A 10 -8.14 3.26 1.94
N MET A 11 -7.17 2.41 1.62
CA MET A 11 -6.04 2.83 0.80
C MET A 11 -6.43 3.13 -0.65
N LEU A 12 -7.51 2.53 -1.14
CA LEU A 12 -7.97 2.79 -2.50
C LEU A 12 -8.39 4.25 -2.68
N SER A 13 -9.02 4.84 -1.67
CA SER A 13 -9.53 6.20 -1.77
C SER A 13 -8.43 7.22 -2.06
N PRO A 14 -7.29 7.19 -1.36
CA PRO A 14 -6.18 8.08 -1.71
C PRO A 14 -5.37 7.63 -2.94
N GLY A 15 -5.76 6.54 -3.60
CA GLY A 15 -5.12 6.15 -4.84
C GLY A 15 -4.02 5.13 -4.71
N PHE A 16 -3.94 4.43 -3.59
CA PHE A 16 -2.96 3.38 -3.41
C PHE A 16 -3.45 2.06 -3.99
N ARG A 17 -2.53 1.29 -4.54
CA ARG A 17 -2.84 0.03 -5.19
C ARG A 17 -2.09 -1.10 -4.54
N ARG A 18 -2.64 -2.30 -4.66
CA ARG A 18 -2.02 -3.52 -4.15
C ARG A 18 -1.20 -4.26 -5.20
N THR A 19 -1.15 -3.73 -6.42
CA THR A 19 -0.42 -4.32 -7.52
C THR A 19 0.54 -3.32 -8.10
N ILE A 20 1.60 -3.81 -8.72
CA ILE A 20 2.57 -2.96 -9.35
C ILE A 20 2.71 -3.38 -10.81
N PRO A 21 2.71 -2.43 -11.77
CA PRO A 21 2.79 -2.78 -13.18
C PRO A 21 4.16 -3.30 -13.58
N HIS A 22 4.16 -4.31 -14.40
CA HIS A 22 5.35 -4.85 -15.00
C HIS A 22 5.55 -4.23 -16.39
N GLY A 23 6.77 -4.28 -16.90
CA GLY A 23 7.07 -3.65 -18.17
C GLY A 23 6.36 -4.24 -19.37
N ASP A 24 5.83 -5.45 -19.23
CA ASP A 24 5.13 -6.14 -20.35
C ASP A 24 3.62 -5.91 -20.31
N GLY A 25 3.14 -5.03 -19.45
CA GLY A 25 1.71 -4.73 -19.36
C GLY A 25 0.95 -5.56 -18.34
N SER A 26 1.60 -6.52 -17.72
CA SER A 26 0.97 -7.30 -16.67
C SER A 26 1.15 -6.62 -15.32
N TYR A 27 0.55 -7.21 -14.30
CA TYR A 27 0.62 -6.68 -12.93
C TYR A 27 1.11 -7.77 -12.00
N ASN A 28 1.90 -7.37 -11.02
CA ASN A 28 2.35 -8.28 -9.97
C ASN A 28 1.73 -7.89 -8.65
N GLN A 29 1.49 -8.88 -7.80
CA GLN A 29 0.81 -8.68 -6.53
C GLN A 29 1.80 -8.28 -5.45
N LEU A 30 1.54 -7.16 -4.78
CA LEU A 30 2.35 -6.75 -3.63
C LEU A 30 1.99 -7.60 -2.42
N PRO A 31 2.92 -7.78 -1.49
CA PRO A 31 2.61 -8.51 -0.25
C PRO A 31 1.49 -7.82 0.51
N ASP A 32 0.80 -8.60 1.35
CA ASP A 32 -0.27 -8.05 2.18
C ASP A 32 0.25 -6.89 3.02
N GLY A 33 -0.55 -5.84 3.08
CA GLY A 33 -0.17 -4.67 3.82
C GLY A 33 0.80 -3.75 3.10
N THR A 34 1.05 -4.02 1.82
CA THR A 34 1.95 -3.19 1.01
C THR A 34 1.14 -2.52 -0.09
N TYR A 35 1.38 -1.24 -0.29
CA TYR A 35 0.62 -0.44 -1.24
C TYR A 35 1.55 0.49 -1.99
N VAL A 36 1.20 0.81 -3.22
CA VAL A 36 1.99 1.71 -4.05
C VAL A 36 1.06 2.73 -4.70
N SER A 37 1.59 3.93 -4.89
CA SER A 37 0.86 5.01 -5.55
C SER A 37 1.84 5.83 -6.36
N GLU A 38 1.35 6.39 -7.45
CA GLU A 38 2.15 7.34 -8.24
C GLU A 38 1.89 8.77 -7.81
N LYS A 39 1.05 8.96 -6.81
CA LYS A 39 0.70 10.27 -6.33
C LYS A 39 1.82 10.82 -5.45
N GLY A 40 2.19 12.07 -5.69
CA GLY A 40 3.18 12.73 -4.85
C GLY A 40 2.55 13.23 -3.56
N GLY A 41 3.37 13.84 -2.72
CA GLY A 41 2.87 14.43 -1.49
C GLY A 41 3.87 14.34 -0.35
N ASP A 42 3.42 14.81 0.80
CA ASP A 42 4.23 14.84 2.02
C ASP A 42 4.14 13.47 2.69
N ILE A 43 5.25 12.74 2.70
CA ILE A 43 5.26 11.38 3.25
C ILE A 43 4.96 11.36 4.74
N TYR A 44 5.29 12.41 5.45
CA TYR A 44 5.00 12.49 6.89
C TYR A 44 3.49 12.59 7.12
N GLN A 45 2.81 13.39 6.32
CA GLN A 45 1.38 13.54 6.42
C GLN A 45 0.67 12.25 6.00
N ILE A 46 1.14 11.63 4.93
CA ILE A 46 0.58 10.36 4.47
C ILE A 46 0.72 9.30 5.55
N ARG A 47 1.92 9.19 6.14
CA ARG A 47 2.17 8.22 7.20
C ARG A 47 1.25 8.46 8.38
N SER A 48 1.05 9.73 8.75
CA SER A 48 0.20 10.07 9.89
C SER A 48 -1.24 9.65 9.67
N GLN A 49 -1.77 9.90 8.49
CA GLN A 49 -3.15 9.53 8.17
C GLN A 49 -3.33 8.02 8.14
N ILE A 50 -2.38 7.31 7.57
CA ILE A 50 -2.44 5.85 7.51
C ILE A 50 -2.34 5.27 8.91
N SER A 51 -1.45 5.81 9.73
CA SER A 51 -1.30 5.35 11.10
C SER A 51 -2.58 5.49 11.90
N ASP A 52 -3.25 6.62 11.76
CA ASP A 52 -4.52 6.84 12.47
C ASP A 52 -5.54 5.77 12.11
N TYR A 53 -5.65 5.46 10.84
CA TYR A 53 -6.64 4.47 10.41
C TYR A 53 -6.24 3.06 10.83
N ALA A 54 -4.97 2.72 10.64
CA ALA A 54 -4.48 1.39 10.97
C ALA A 54 -4.57 1.12 12.47
N ASP A 55 -4.28 2.13 13.28
CA ASP A 55 -4.39 1.99 14.73
C ASP A 55 -5.83 1.70 15.14
N ARG A 56 -6.79 2.35 14.50
CA ARG A 56 -8.20 2.11 14.81
C ARG A 56 -8.64 0.72 14.39
N LEU A 57 -8.14 0.24 13.27
CA LEU A 57 -8.50 -1.10 12.80
C LEU A 57 -7.95 -2.19 13.70
N SER A 58 -6.71 -2.05 14.11
CA SER A 58 -6.03 -3.11 14.85
C SER A 58 -6.28 -3.06 16.34
N GLY A 59 -6.70 -1.93 16.86
CA GLY A 59 -6.88 -1.75 18.29
C GLY A 59 -5.56 -1.55 19.04
N TYR A 60 -4.46 -1.42 18.33
CA TYR A 60 -3.16 -1.14 18.93
C TYR A 60 -2.34 -0.31 17.95
N ARG A 61 -1.17 0.09 18.38
CA ARG A 61 -0.31 0.92 17.55
C ARG A 61 0.29 0.08 16.42
N ALA A 62 -0.06 0.39 15.19
CA ALA A 62 0.39 -0.35 14.03
C ALA A 62 1.74 0.19 13.54
N SER A 63 2.55 -0.70 13.00
CA SER A 63 3.79 -0.30 12.35
C SER A 63 3.50 0.17 10.94
N VAL A 64 3.96 1.37 10.61
CA VAL A 64 3.71 1.97 9.30
C VAL A 64 5.01 2.53 8.76
N PHE A 65 5.37 2.14 7.56
CA PHE A 65 6.55 2.63 6.88
C PHE A 65 6.14 3.23 5.55
N VAL A 66 6.52 4.47 5.31
CA VAL A 66 6.21 5.18 4.08
C VAL A 66 7.50 5.74 3.50
N CYS A 67 7.70 5.53 2.22
CA CYS A 67 8.87 6.09 1.56
C CYS A 67 8.50 6.57 0.17
N GLU A 68 9.30 7.46 -0.34
CA GLU A 68 9.24 7.88 -1.73
C GLU A 68 10.44 7.28 -2.43
N PHE A 69 10.23 6.76 -3.65
CA PHE A 69 11.32 6.06 -4.33
C PHE A 69 11.32 6.41 -5.82
N SER A 70 12.50 6.35 -6.42
CA SER A 70 12.66 6.51 -7.87
C SER A 70 12.94 5.19 -8.56
N GLN A 71 13.46 4.23 -7.83
CA GLN A 71 13.74 2.90 -8.36
C GLN A 71 13.33 1.86 -7.34
N CYS A 72 12.84 0.73 -7.82
CA CYS A 72 12.57 -0.42 -6.98
C CYS A 72 12.73 -1.69 -7.81
N ALA A 73 12.93 -2.79 -7.11
CA ALA A 73 13.06 -4.09 -7.74
C ALA A 73 12.25 -5.09 -6.94
N TRP A 74 11.74 -6.09 -7.64
CA TRP A 74 10.94 -7.09 -6.96
C TRP A 74 11.00 -8.42 -7.66
N TYR A 75 10.63 -9.43 -6.90
CA TYR A 75 10.23 -10.73 -7.42
C TYR A 75 8.90 -11.05 -6.74
N LEU A 76 7.83 -10.93 -7.50
CA LEU A 76 6.47 -11.07 -6.97
C LEU A 76 5.68 -11.98 -7.89
N TYR A 77 4.61 -12.54 -7.34
CA TYR A 77 3.75 -13.39 -8.13
C TYR A 77 2.76 -12.56 -8.93
N PRO A 78 2.29 -13.08 -10.07
CA PRO A 78 1.31 -12.35 -10.87
C PRO A 78 0.04 -12.10 -10.07
N ALA A 79 -0.57 -10.93 -10.31
CA ALA A 79 -1.83 -10.60 -9.67
C ALA A 79 -2.95 -11.40 -10.32
N LYS A 80 -3.85 -11.94 -9.49
CA LYS A 80 -5.00 -12.66 -9.98
C LYS A 80 -6.06 -11.72 -10.52
N THR A 81 -6.20 -10.57 -9.88
CA THR A 81 -7.10 -9.52 -10.31
C THR A 81 -6.41 -8.20 -10.13
N ARG A 82 -6.89 -7.19 -10.86
CA ARG A 82 -6.34 -5.86 -10.74
C ARG A 82 -7.24 -4.97 -9.94
#